data_4b9ccc26cf979d4d82a760b157bd11c9
#
_entry.id   4b9ccc26cf979d4d82a760b157bd11c9
#
_cell.length_a   1.000
_cell.length_b   1.000
_cell.length_c   1.000
_cell.angle_alpha   90.00
_cell.angle_beta   90.00
_cell.angle_gamma   90.00
#
_symmetry.space_group_name_H-M   'P 1'
#
loop_
_entity.id
_entity.type
_entity.pdbx_description
1 polymer ?
#
loop_
_entity_poly.entity_id
_entity_poly.type
_entity_poly.pdbx_seq_one_letter_code
_entity_poly.pdbx_strand_id
1 'polypeptide(L)'
;KNKLEESMSFPTINFKEFAEEEWEDSTAYNYFSETKFLFVIFKNTEKGYIFKGAQFWNMPVADLETIAKEEWLDAQRVIKEGVKFKVEPKQIKNNLLKAKRTKIFHLRPHSGGSVYVINGEKYGNGIIGKHTDVLPNGDIMTKQSFWLNKKYLLNIIDDKFKK
;
A
#
# COMPACT_ATOMS: atom_id res chain seq x y z
N LYS A 1 -6.06 24.74 -2.41
CA LYS A 1 -6.62 23.47 -1.87
C LYS A 1 -5.47 22.60 -1.43
N ASN A 2 -5.44 22.19 -0.15
CA ASN A 2 -4.37 21.37 0.39
C ASN A 2 -4.33 20.00 -0.32
N LYS A 3 -3.13 19.54 -0.63
CA LYS A 3 -2.90 18.28 -1.33
C LYS A 3 -1.59 17.68 -0.84
N LEU A 4 -1.60 16.38 -0.56
CA LEU A 4 -0.37 15.62 -0.35
C LEU A 4 0.21 15.17 -1.68
N GLU A 5 1.53 15.20 -1.79
CA GLU A 5 2.22 14.79 -3.01
C GLU A 5 2.16 13.28 -3.19
N GLU A 6 2.38 12.51 -2.11
CA GLU A 6 2.43 11.06 -2.16
C GLU A 6 1.62 10.37 -1.06
N SER A 7 1.29 9.11 -1.28
CA SER A 7 0.82 8.18 -0.26
C SER A 7 1.99 7.70 0.57
N MET A 8 1.74 7.21 1.78
CA MET A 8 2.77 6.64 2.65
C MET A 8 2.80 5.13 2.49
N SER A 9 3.97 4.57 2.18
CA SER A 9 4.19 3.13 2.02
C SER A 9 4.70 2.48 3.29
N PHE A 10 4.44 1.17 3.39
CA PHE A 10 4.88 0.28 4.46
C PHE A 10 5.78 -0.82 3.89
N PRO A 11 6.37 -1.68 4.72
CA PRO A 11 7.13 -2.82 4.26
C PRO A 11 6.37 -3.68 3.25
N THR A 12 7.10 -4.36 2.38
CA THR A 12 6.52 -5.27 1.38
C THR A 12 5.89 -6.48 2.06
N ILE A 13 4.77 -6.94 1.53
CA ILE A 13 4.13 -8.18 1.96
C ILE A 13 4.77 -9.40 1.27
N ASN A 14 4.75 -10.55 1.95
CA ASN A 14 4.97 -11.86 1.36
C ASN A 14 3.62 -12.41 0.95
N PHE A 15 3.40 -12.72 -0.32
CA PHE A 15 2.07 -13.08 -0.82
C PHE A 15 1.54 -14.40 -0.24
N LYS A 16 2.41 -15.39 -0.01
CA LYS A 16 2.00 -16.69 0.54
C LYS A 16 1.65 -16.57 2.02
N GLU A 17 2.48 -15.88 2.80
CA GLU A 17 2.20 -15.62 4.21
C GLU A 17 0.91 -14.79 4.35
N PHE A 18 0.80 -13.69 3.61
CA PHE A 18 -0.38 -12.83 3.60
C PHE A 18 -1.67 -13.58 3.25
N ALA A 19 -1.60 -14.55 2.35
CA ALA A 19 -2.75 -15.38 2.00
C ALA A 19 -3.24 -16.27 3.16
N GLU A 20 -2.37 -16.63 4.10
CA GLU A 20 -2.68 -17.51 5.22
C GLU A 20 -2.95 -16.76 6.54
N GLU A 21 -2.63 -15.46 6.61
CA GLU A 21 -2.85 -14.65 7.82
C GLU A 21 -4.34 -14.50 8.15
N GLU A 22 -4.66 -14.46 9.44
CA GLU A 22 -5.94 -13.97 9.97
C GLU A 22 -5.77 -12.50 10.36
N TRP A 23 -6.81 -11.68 10.19
CA TRP A 23 -6.69 -10.23 10.39
C TRP A 23 -6.11 -9.84 11.75
N GLU A 24 -6.67 -10.39 12.83
CA GLU A 24 -6.32 -10.04 14.21
C GLU A 24 -4.89 -10.41 14.59
N ASP A 25 -4.30 -11.39 13.90
CA ASP A 25 -2.92 -11.85 14.09
C ASP A 25 -2.00 -11.43 12.93
N SER A 26 -2.53 -10.68 11.95
CA SER A 26 -1.77 -10.32 10.76
C SER A 26 -0.65 -9.34 11.04
N THR A 27 0.38 -9.40 10.20
CA THR A 27 1.48 -8.43 10.20
C THR A 27 0.96 -6.99 10.09
N ALA A 28 -0.06 -6.76 9.26
CA ALA A 28 -0.66 -5.44 9.07
C ALA A 28 -1.41 -4.96 10.33
N TYR A 29 -2.23 -5.81 10.94
CA TYR A 29 -2.94 -5.48 12.17
C TYR A 29 -1.98 -5.13 13.30
N ASN A 30 -1.01 -5.99 13.59
CA ASN A 30 -0.01 -5.76 14.63
C ASN A 30 0.76 -4.45 14.39
N TYR A 31 1.17 -4.22 13.15
CA TYR A 31 1.89 -3.01 12.80
C TYR A 31 1.07 -1.74 13.04
N PHE A 32 -0.18 -1.68 12.58
CA PHE A 32 -1.02 -0.49 12.72
C PHE A 32 -1.60 -0.30 14.12
N SER A 33 -1.85 -1.38 14.87
CA SER A 33 -2.37 -1.29 16.24
C SER A 33 -1.29 -0.85 17.25
N GLU A 34 -0.04 -1.27 17.04
CA GLU A 34 1.04 -1.06 18.00
C GLU A 34 1.91 0.16 17.68
N THR A 35 1.92 0.62 16.43
CA THR A 35 2.82 1.70 16.01
C THR A 35 2.25 3.08 16.34
N LYS A 36 3.05 3.87 17.06
CA LYS A 36 2.85 5.30 17.20
C LYS A 36 3.66 6.05 16.17
N PHE A 37 3.00 6.68 15.24
CA PHE A 37 3.62 7.45 14.15
C PHE A 37 3.92 8.87 14.59
N LEU A 38 5.05 9.41 14.15
CA LEU A 38 5.34 10.83 14.21
C LEU A 38 5.30 11.40 12.78
N PHE A 39 4.28 12.18 12.48
CA PHE A 39 4.22 12.91 11.22
C PHE A 39 4.93 14.25 11.34
N VAL A 40 5.93 14.46 10.50
CA VAL A 40 6.63 15.73 10.36
C VAL A 40 6.13 16.39 9.08
N ILE A 41 5.46 17.53 9.22
CA ILE A 41 4.70 18.16 8.14
C ILE A 41 5.49 19.32 7.56
N PHE A 42 5.64 19.30 6.25
CA PHE A 42 6.27 20.37 5.48
C PHE A 42 5.31 20.90 4.42
N LYS A 43 5.40 22.19 4.16
CA LYS A 43 4.79 22.83 2.99
C LYS A 43 5.84 22.94 1.88
N ASN A 44 5.53 22.37 0.73
CA ASN A 44 6.36 22.54 -0.45
C ASN A 44 6.11 23.91 -1.08
N THR A 45 7.15 24.65 -1.40
CA THR A 45 7.11 25.97 -2.02
C THR A 45 8.17 26.04 -3.13
N GLU A 46 8.09 27.04 -3.97
CA GLU A 46 9.11 27.30 -5.02
C GLU A 46 10.53 27.48 -4.47
N LYS A 47 10.66 27.88 -3.20
CA LYS A 47 11.94 28.10 -2.51
C LYS A 47 12.38 26.89 -1.65
N GLY A 48 11.63 25.78 -1.67
CA GLY A 48 11.90 24.56 -0.90
C GLY A 48 10.83 24.24 0.13
N TYR A 49 11.19 23.41 1.10
CA TYR A 49 10.26 22.91 2.11
C TYR A 49 10.26 23.79 3.35
N ILE A 50 9.08 24.22 3.78
CA ILE A 50 8.86 24.97 5.02
C ILE A 50 8.28 24.03 6.06
N PHE A 51 8.95 23.87 7.19
CA PHE A 51 8.44 23.08 8.32
C PHE A 51 7.17 23.72 8.91
N LYS A 52 6.11 22.93 9.02
CA LYS A 52 4.81 23.35 9.56
C LYS A 52 4.54 22.85 10.96
N GLY A 53 5.19 21.76 11.34
CA GLY A 53 5.04 21.17 12.66
C GLY A 53 5.13 19.64 12.61
N ALA A 54 4.86 19.04 13.77
CA ALA A 54 4.80 17.60 13.92
C ALA A 54 3.61 17.20 14.78
N GLN A 55 3.07 16.01 14.54
CA GLN A 55 2.02 15.40 15.33
C GLN A 55 2.23 13.91 15.48
N PHE A 56 1.90 13.38 16.65
CA PHE A 56 1.76 11.94 16.83
C PHE A 56 0.42 11.46 16.31
N TRP A 57 0.41 10.23 15.82
CA TRP A 57 -0.79 9.57 15.36
C TRP A 57 -0.70 8.06 15.59
N ASN A 58 -1.79 7.48 16.05
CA ASN A 58 -2.04 6.04 16.03
C ASN A 58 -3.27 5.80 15.16
N MET A 59 -3.33 4.69 14.47
CA MET A 59 -4.56 4.35 13.74
C MET A 59 -5.71 4.16 14.74
N PRO A 60 -6.83 4.88 14.57
CA PRO A 60 -7.99 4.69 15.44
C PRO A 60 -8.50 3.25 15.40
N VAL A 61 -8.81 2.68 16.54
CA VAL A 61 -9.36 1.31 16.65
C VAL A 61 -10.60 1.17 15.76
N ALA A 62 -11.45 2.17 15.72
CA ALA A 62 -12.62 2.18 14.85
C ALA A 62 -12.28 2.01 13.37
N ASP A 63 -11.23 2.66 12.88
CA ASP A 63 -10.77 2.52 11.49
C ASP A 63 -10.12 1.16 11.25
N LEU A 64 -9.31 0.70 12.22
CA LEU A 64 -8.61 -0.58 12.17
C LEU A 64 -9.59 -1.76 12.10
N GLU A 65 -10.63 -1.77 12.95
CA GLU A 65 -11.58 -2.88 13.09
C GLU A 65 -12.70 -2.86 12.04
N THR A 66 -12.80 -1.82 11.23
CA THR A 66 -13.83 -1.72 10.19
C THR A 66 -13.22 -1.58 8.81
N ILE A 67 -12.98 -0.36 8.35
CA ILE A 67 -12.57 -0.08 6.97
C ILE A 67 -11.21 -0.69 6.62
N ALA A 68 -10.23 -0.60 7.51
CA ALA A 68 -8.90 -1.17 7.28
C ALA A 68 -8.98 -2.71 7.16
N LYS A 69 -9.74 -3.35 8.05
CA LYS A 69 -10.01 -4.79 8.02
C LYS A 69 -10.68 -5.21 6.70
N GLU A 70 -11.73 -4.52 6.28
CA GLU A 70 -12.43 -4.80 5.03
C GLU A 70 -11.51 -4.70 3.81
N GLU A 71 -10.72 -3.63 3.73
CA GLU A 71 -9.79 -3.39 2.61
C GLU A 71 -8.64 -4.41 2.59
N TRP A 72 -8.17 -4.86 3.77
CA TRP A 72 -7.19 -5.92 3.89
C TRP A 72 -7.76 -7.28 3.45
N LEU A 73 -8.97 -7.64 3.90
CA LEU A 73 -9.66 -8.87 3.51
C LEU A 73 -9.94 -8.90 2.01
N ASP A 74 -10.33 -7.79 1.41
CA ASP A 74 -10.52 -7.68 -0.04
C ASP A 74 -9.22 -7.91 -0.82
N ALA A 75 -8.10 -7.35 -0.34
CA ALA A 75 -6.80 -7.59 -0.95
C ALA A 75 -6.37 -9.06 -0.82
N GLN A 76 -6.57 -9.65 0.36
CA GLN A 76 -6.27 -11.06 0.61
C GLN A 76 -7.10 -12.00 -0.27
N ARG A 77 -8.40 -11.73 -0.38
CA ARG A 77 -9.30 -12.51 -1.24
C ARG A 77 -8.81 -12.52 -2.69
N VAL A 78 -8.45 -11.38 -3.25
CA VAL A 78 -7.93 -11.28 -4.63
C VAL A 78 -6.65 -12.12 -4.79
N ILE A 79 -5.76 -12.10 -3.80
CA ILE A 79 -4.50 -12.88 -3.84
C ILE A 79 -4.78 -14.38 -3.71
N LYS A 80 -5.70 -14.80 -2.83
CA LYS A 80 -6.12 -16.20 -2.66
C LYS A 80 -6.80 -16.76 -3.91
N GLU A 81 -7.70 -16.00 -4.52
CA GLU A 81 -8.45 -16.39 -5.72
C GLU A 81 -7.59 -16.39 -6.99
N GLY A 82 -6.41 -15.79 -6.93
CA GLY A 82 -5.51 -15.57 -8.04
C GLY A 82 -5.66 -14.18 -8.65
N VAL A 83 -4.55 -13.43 -8.64
CA VAL A 83 -4.49 -12.09 -9.24
C VAL A 83 -4.70 -12.20 -10.74
N LYS A 84 -5.68 -11.46 -11.27
CA LYS A 84 -5.95 -11.40 -12.71
C LYS A 84 -5.13 -10.29 -13.35
N PHE A 85 -4.31 -10.65 -14.31
CA PHE A 85 -3.47 -9.71 -15.04
C PHE A 85 -4.05 -9.38 -16.41
N LYS A 86 -3.85 -8.12 -16.82
CA LYS A 86 -4.06 -7.67 -18.18
C LYS A 86 -2.78 -7.06 -18.72
N VAL A 87 -2.17 -7.73 -19.67
CA VAL A 87 -0.96 -7.25 -20.34
C VAL A 87 -1.35 -6.18 -21.37
N GLU A 88 -0.81 -4.98 -21.21
CA GLU A 88 -0.96 -3.87 -22.15
C GLU A 88 0.41 -3.42 -22.65
N PRO A 89 0.54 -2.76 -23.80
CA PRO A 89 1.84 -2.45 -24.41
C PRO A 89 2.81 -1.68 -23.51
N LYS A 90 2.29 -0.89 -22.57
CA LYS A 90 3.10 -0.03 -21.68
C LYS A 90 3.06 -0.43 -20.21
N GLN A 91 2.19 -1.36 -19.82
CA GLN A 91 2.00 -1.69 -18.40
C GLN A 91 1.27 -3.03 -18.22
N ILE A 92 1.51 -3.65 -17.06
CA ILE A 92 0.69 -4.77 -16.58
C ILE A 92 -0.32 -4.22 -15.59
N LYS A 93 -1.60 -4.37 -15.89
CA LYS A 93 -2.69 -4.08 -14.96
C LYS A 93 -3.07 -5.33 -14.18
N ASN A 94 -3.63 -5.13 -13.01
CA ASN A 94 -4.15 -6.21 -12.16
C ASN A 94 -5.47 -5.78 -11.48
N ASN A 95 -6.15 -6.75 -10.87
CA ASN A 95 -7.44 -6.56 -10.22
C ASN A 95 -7.34 -6.24 -8.71
N LEU A 96 -6.16 -5.98 -8.16
CA LEU A 96 -6.02 -5.44 -6.80
C LEU A 96 -6.70 -4.07 -6.70
N LEU A 97 -7.37 -3.81 -5.59
CA LEU A 97 -8.04 -2.54 -5.37
C LEU A 97 -7.02 -1.39 -5.31
N LYS A 98 -7.28 -0.35 -6.07
CA LYS A 98 -6.45 0.85 -6.15
C LYS A 98 -7.00 1.94 -5.23
N ALA A 99 -6.17 2.93 -4.91
CA ALA A 99 -6.51 4.07 -4.05
C ALA A 99 -7.84 4.79 -4.40
N LYS A 100 -8.31 4.69 -5.64
CA LYS A 100 -9.60 5.24 -6.06
C LYS A 100 -10.81 4.49 -5.49
N ARG A 101 -10.62 3.22 -5.10
CA ARG A 101 -11.68 2.32 -4.61
C ARG A 101 -11.54 2.01 -3.13
N THR A 102 -10.48 2.45 -2.49
CA THR A 102 -10.21 2.26 -1.07
C THR A 102 -10.22 3.60 -0.34
N LYS A 103 -10.45 3.56 0.97
CA LYS A 103 -10.51 4.76 1.83
C LYS A 103 -9.24 4.95 2.63
N ILE A 104 -8.73 3.88 3.27
CA ILE A 104 -7.58 3.91 4.17
C ILE A 104 -6.32 3.49 3.45
N PHE A 105 -6.25 2.27 2.92
CA PHE A 105 -5.07 1.78 2.24
C PHE A 105 -5.36 0.89 1.02
N HIS A 106 -4.35 0.72 0.21
CA HIS A 106 -4.37 -0.11 -0.99
C HIS A 106 -3.03 -0.80 -1.19
N LEU A 107 -3.00 -1.86 -1.98
CA LEU A 107 -1.76 -2.49 -2.44
C LEU A 107 -1.28 -1.85 -3.75
N ARG A 108 0.02 -1.57 -3.82
CA ARG A 108 0.69 -1.15 -5.06
C ARG A 108 2.15 -1.57 -5.06
N PRO A 109 2.80 -1.62 -6.25
CA PRO A 109 4.21 -1.96 -6.36
C PRO A 109 5.10 -1.10 -5.48
N HIS A 110 6.04 -1.77 -4.78
CA HIS A 110 7.06 -1.13 -3.97
C HIS A 110 8.38 -1.88 -4.19
N SER A 111 9.04 -1.60 -5.29
CA SER A 111 10.30 -2.23 -5.69
C SER A 111 11.05 -1.32 -6.65
N GLY A 112 12.38 -1.48 -6.70
CA GLY A 112 13.26 -0.74 -7.62
C GLY A 112 13.14 -1.14 -9.10
N GLY A 113 12.35 -2.15 -9.42
CA GLY A 113 12.06 -2.59 -10.79
C GLY A 113 10.74 -3.31 -10.89
N SER A 114 10.10 -3.22 -12.05
CA SER A 114 8.83 -3.89 -12.33
C SER A 114 9.07 -5.15 -13.14
N VAL A 115 8.59 -6.31 -12.66
CA VAL A 115 8.66 -7.57 -13.37
C VAL A 115 7.55 -8.52 -12.93
N TYR A 116 7.02 -9.26 -13.90
CA TYR A 116 5.97 -10.25 -13.73
C TYR A 116 6.33 -11.50 -14.52
N VAL A 117 5.95 -12.66 -14.01
CA VAL A 117 5.93 -13.90 -14.80
C VAL A 117 4.51 -14.46 -14.72
N ILE A 118 3.82 -14.47 -15.85
CA ILE A 118 2.41 -14.82 -15.98
C ILE A 118 2.33 -15.95 -17.00
N ASN A 119 1.81 -17.10 -16.59
CA ASN A 119 1.77 -18.30 -17.45
C ASN A 119 3.14 -18.66 -18.06
N GLY A 120 4.22 -18.44 -17.29
CA GLY A 120 5.59 -18.73 -17.73
C GLY A 120 6.24 -17.67 -18.61
N GLU A 121 5.54 -16.62 -18.99
CA GLU A 121 6.08 -15.52 -19.80
C GLU A 121 6.49 -14.32 -18.92
N LYS A 122 7.71 -13.81 -19.16
CA LYS A 122 8.27 -12.68 -18.39
C LYS A 122 7.91 -11.34 -19.03
N TYR A 123 7.46 -10.41 -18.21
CA TYR A 123 7.17 -9.01 -18.55
C TYR A 123 7.92 -8.05 -17.62
N GLY A 124 8.40 -6.93 -18.17
CA GLY A 124 9.12 -5.90 -17.43
C GLY A 124 10.64 -6.13 -17.36
N ASN A 125 11.34 -5.19 -16.77
CA ASN A 125 12.81 -5.12 -16.75
C ASN A 125 13.43 -5.37 -15.36
N GLY A 126 12.62 -5.65 -14.35
CA GLY A 126 13.10 -5.97 -13.02
C GLY A 126 13.79 -7.33 -12.94
N ILE A 127 14.38 -7.60 -11.78
CA ILE A 127 15.11 -8.84 -11.47
C ILE A 127 14.18 -9.76 -10.67
N ILE A 128 13.91 -10.96 -11.21
CA ILE A 128 13.15 -12.00 -10.51
C ILE A 128 13.88 -12.39 -9.22
N GLY A 129 13.14 -12.60 -8.15
CA GLY A 129 13.65 -12.88 -6.80
C GLY A 129 14.03 -11.61 -6.01
N LYS A 130 14.68 -10.64 -6.64
CA LYS A 130 15.01 -9.36 -5.98
C LYS A 130 13.79 -8.43 -5.90
N HIS A 131 13.11 -8.22 -7.03
CA HIS A 131 12.00 -7.26 -7.16
C HIS A 131 10.62 -7.93 -7.12
N THR A 132 10.57 -9.24 -6.96
CA THR A 132 9.33 -10.03 -7.04
C THR A 132 9.12 -10.91 -5.83
N ASP A 133 7.87 -11.35 -5.70
CA ASP A 133 7.46 -12.44 -4.84
C ASP A 133 6.49 -13.36 -5.59
N VAL A 134 6.29 -14.57 -5.09
CA VAL A 134 5.50 -15.63 -5.71
C VAL A 134 4.09 -15.64 -5.14
N LEU A 135 3.10 -15.55 -6.03
CA LEU A 135 1.69 -15.68 -5.67
C LEU A 135 1.34 -17.13 -5.31
N PRO A 136 0.26 -17.39 -4.54
CA PRO A 136 -0.16 -18.75 -4.20
C PRO A 136 -0.38 -19.66 -5.40
N ASN A 137 -0.81 -19.12 -6.55
CA ASN A 137 -1.02 -19.87 -7.79
C ASN A 137 0.26 -20.12 -8.61
N GLY A 138 1.42 -19.64 -8.12
CA GLY A 138 2.72 -19.82 -8.78
C GLY A 138 3.12 -18.70 -9.73
N ASP A 139 2.24 -17.79 -10.10
CA ASP A 139 2.60 -16.60 -10.86
C ASP A 139 3.56 -15.72 -10.04
N ILE A 140 4.39 -14.97 -10.72
CA ILE A 140 5.37 -14.08 -10.09
C ILE A 140 4.95 -12.63 -10.34
N MET A 141 4.90 -11.86 -9.27
CA MET A 141 4.47 -10.47 -9.32
C MET A 141 5.49 -9.57 -8.63
N THR A 142 5.65 -8.35 -9.13
CA THR A 142 6.42 -7.30 -8.46
C THR A 142 5.96 -7.13 -7.02
N LYS A 143 6.91 -7.06 -6.07
CA LYS A 143 6.63 -6.87 -4.64
C LYS A 143 5.65 -5.73 -4.41
N GLN A 144 4.69 -5.95 -3.56
CA GLN A 144 3.64 -5.01 -3.19
C GLN A 144 3.80 -4.59 -1.73
N SER A 145 3.38 -3.38 -1.42
CA SER A 145 3.19 -2.90 -0.05
C SER A 145 1.79 -2.34 0.12
N PHE A 146 1.33 -2.28 1.36
CA PHE A 146 0.23 -1.39 1.70
C PHE A 146 0.70 0.06 1.64
N TRP A 147 -0.19 0.94 1.20
CA TRP A 147 0.03 2.38 1.12
C TRP A 147 -1.19 3.08 1.71
N LEU A 148 -0.99 3.94 2.70
CA LEU A 148 -2.05 4.81 3.19
C LEU A 148 -2.44 5.83 2.10
N ASN A 149 -3.74 5.96 1.88
CA ASN A 149 -4.27 6.85 0.87
C ASN A 149 -4.01 8.32 1.21
N LYS A 150 -3.61 9.11 0.22
CA LYS A 150 -3.37 10.56 0.39
C LYS A 150 -4.54 11.29 1.04
N LYS A 151 -5.76 10.93 0.67
CA LYS A 151 -6.98 11.54 1.20
C LYS A 151 -7.16 11.21 2.69
N TYR A 152 -6.90 9.96 3.07
CA TYR A 152 -6.93 9.55 4.47
C TYR A 152 -5.85 10.28 5.27
N LEU A 153 -4.60 10.29 4.80
CA LEU A 153 -3.50 11.03 5.43
C LEU A 153 -3.83 12.51 5.60
N LEU A 154 -4.38 13.15 4.58
CA LEU A 154 -4.76 14.56 4.66
C LEU A 154 -5.83 14.82 5.72
N ASN A 155 -6.76 13.88 5.91
CA ASN A 155 -7.82 14.02 6.90
C ASN A 155 -7.30 13.89 8.35
N ILE A 156 -6.28 13.08 8.59
CA ILE A 156 -5.71 12.89 9.95
C ILE A 156 -4.68 13.96 10.35
N ILE A 157 -4.17 14.74 9.41
CA ILE A 157 -3.31 15.88 9.71
C ILE A 157 -4.16 17.02 10.30
N ASP A 158 -3.71 17.58 11.44
CA ASP A 158 -4.37 18.72 12.08
C ASP A 158 -4.51 19.92 11.15
N ASP A 159 -5.67 20.58 11.18
CA ASP A 159 -5.97 21.73 10.33
C ASP A 159 -5.02 22.92 10.54
N LYS A 160 -4.45 23.07 11.74
CA LYS A 160 -3.43 24.08 12.02
C LYS A 160 -2.19 23.97 11.13
N PHE A 161 -1.85 22.77 10.67
CA PHE A 161 -0.70 22.52 9.78
C PHE A 161 -1.04 22.65 8.28
N LYS A 162 -2.33 22.76 7.96
CA LYS A 162 -2.81 22.88 6.57
C LYS A 162 -2.91 24.32 6.07
N LYS A 163 -2.66 25.30 6.97
CA LYS A 163 -2.74 26.75 6.68
C LYS A 163 -1.45 27.32 6.10
#